data_de6c4569ce4cb7e09ea2a2ab7728f84b
#
_entry.id   de6c4569ce4cb7e09ea2a2ab7728f84b
#
_cell.length_a   1.000
_cell.length_b   1.000
_cell.length_c   1.000
_cell.angle_alpha   90.00
_cell.angle_beta   90.00
_cell.angle_gamma   90.00
#
_symmetry.space_group_name_H-M   'P 1'
#
loop_
_entity.id
_entity.type
_entity.pdbx_description
1 polymer ?
#
loop_
_entity_poly.entity_id
_entity_poly.type
_entity_poly.pdbx_seq_one_letter_code
_entity_poly.pdbx_strand_id
1 'polypeptide(L)'
;MHVFEEVVMTHKRIPKDWVIKRSTPFFTKENVPSALLTHHNTAAGVFGQLCVMEGTVTYYGFTDENATEPEIKVVINAGAFATSPPQYWHRAELSDDAQLNINFWVAPDFSGEKVYSTKK
;
A
#
# COMPACT_ATOMS: atom_id res chain seq x y z
N MET A 1 -12.31 15.28 4.06
CA MET A 1 -12.46 14.69 3.82
C MET A 1 -12.64 13.74 3.90
N HIS A 2 -12.83 13.21 3.84
CA HIS A 2 -12.81 12.36 3.81
C HIS A 2 -13.72 11.41 3.36
N VAL A 3 -14.86 11.73 2.82
CA VAL A 3 -15.74 10.81 2.18
C VAL A 3 -15.05 9.93 1.19
N PHE A 4 -14.18 10.54 0.43
CA PHE A 4 -13.38 9.86 -0.56
C PHE A 4 -12.52 8.75 0.06
N GLU A 5 -11.85 9.08 1.15
CA GLU A 5 -11.02 8.11 1.85
C GLU A 5 -11.88 6.98 2.39
N GLU A 6 -13.04 7.31 2.90
CA GLU A 6 -13.94 6.31 3.43
C GLU A 6 -14.36 5.32 2.38
N VAL A 7 -14.64 5.81 1.17
CA VAL A 7 -15.04 4.92 0.09
C VAL A 7 -13.93 3.92 -0.20
N VAL A 8 -12.69 4.41 -0.32
CA VAL A 8 -11.57 3.53 -0.59
C VAL A 8 -11.40 2.51 0.53
N MET A 9 -11.40 2.97 1.76
CA MET A 9 -11.18 2.09 2.89
C MET A 9 -12.32 1.10 3.05
N THR A 10 -13.56 1.56 2.83
CA THR A 10 -14.73 0.71 3.00
C THR A 10 -14.76 -0.41 1.98
N HIS A 11 -14.45 -0.10 0.73
CA HIS A 11 -14.56 -1.07 -0.35
C HIS A 11 -13.34 -1.99 -0.44
N LYS A 12 -12.25 -1.62 0.20
CA LYS A 12 -10.98 -2.32 0.01
C LYS A 12 -10.45 -2.83 1.33
N ARG A 13 -11.35 -3.25 2.20
CA ARG A 13 -10.93 -3.82 3.48
C ARG A 13 -10.35 -5.20 3.28
N ILE A 14 -9.35 -5.49 4.09
CA ILE A 14 -8.79 -6.82 4.14
C ILE A 14 -9.84 -7.76 4.70
N PRO A 15 -10.14 -8.88 4.02
CA PRO A 15 -11.13 -9.82 4.52
C PRO A 15 -10.79 -10.32 5.93
N LYS A 16 -11.82 -10.62 6.69
CA LYS A 16 -11.74 -10.84 8.12
C LYS A 16 -10.81 -11.97 8.53
N ASP A 17 -10.79 -13.07 7.78
CA ASP A 17 -10.03 -14.26 8.17
C ASP A 17 -8.65 -14.33 7.50
N TRP A 18 -8.24 -13.28 6.81
CA TRP A 18 -6.95 -13.28 6.12
C TRP A 18 -5.81 -13.11 7.13
N VAL A 19 -4.62 -13.51 6.71
CA VAL A 19 -3.45 -13.55 7.59
C VAL A 19 -2.29 -12.82 6.91
N ILE A 20 -1.32 -12.40 7.72
CA ILE A 20 -0.11 -11.75 7.19
C ILE A 20 0.83 -12.82 6.69
N LYS A 21 1.15 -12.77 5.39
CA LYS A 21 2.13 -13.66 4.78
C LYS A 21 3.54 -13.12 4.96
N ARG A 22 3.70 -11.80 4.89
CA ARG A 22 5.00 -11.15 4.97
C ARG A 22 4.85 -9.75 5.50
N SER A 23 5.86 -9.30 6.24
CA SER A 23 5.95 -7.91 6.68
C SER A 23 7.32 -7.39 6.30
N THR A 24 7.38 -6.13 5.88
CA THR A 24 8.66 -5.50 5.60
C THR A 24 9.27 -4.99 6.89
N PRO A 25 10.58 -4.71 6.91
CA PRO A 25 11.14 -3.90 7.99
C PRO A 25 10.56 -2.50 7.91
N PHE A 26 10.87 -1.68 8.88
CA PHE A 26 10.46 -0.28 8.83
C PHE A 26 11.36 0.46 7.85
N PHE A 27 10.72 1.23 6.98
CA PHE A 27 11.42 2.03 5.98
C PHE A 27 11.37 3.49 6.34
N THR A 28 12.45 4.20 6.02
CA THR A 28 12.53 5.65 6.10
C THR A 28 12.83 6.17 4.69
N LYS A 29 12.89 7.49 4.57
CA LYS A 29 13.20 8.09 3.27
C LYS A 29 14.58 7.65 2.76
N GLU A 30 15.50 7.34 3.66
CA GLU A 30 16.85 6.95 3.30
C GLU A 30 16.96 5.51 2.80
N ASN A 31 16.10 4.62 3.26
CA ASN A 31 16.25 3.19 2.92
C ASN A 31 15.03 2.58 2.22
N VAL A 32 13.99 3.36 1.92
CA VAL A 32 12.83 2.82 1.24
C VAL A 32 13.22 2.36 -0.16
N PRO A 33 12.80 1.17 -0.58
CA PRO A 33 13.10 0.71 -1.93
C PRO A 33 12.48 1.63 -2.97
N SER A 34 13.23 1.95 -4.02
CA SER A 34 12.73 2.85 -5.06
C SER A 34 11.46 2.30 -5.72
N ALA A 35 11.29 0.99 -5.73
CA ALA A 35 10.09 0.38 -6.31
C ALA A 35 8.81 0.85 -5.63
N LEU A 36 8.88 1.20 -4.35
CA LEU A 36 7.69 1.69 -3.63
C LEU A 36 7.35 3.12 -3.99
N LEU A 37 8.31 3.85 -4.55
CA LEU A 37 8.12 5.26 -4.90
C LEU A 37 7.64 5.43 -6.35
N THR A 38 7.53 4.34 -7.08
CA THR A 38 7.05 4.34 -8.45
C THR A 38 5.86 3.39 -8.55
N HIS A 39 5.19 3.38 -9.70
CA HIS A 39 4.01 2.53 -9.88
C HIS A 39 4.36 1.07 -9.60
N HIS A 40 3.61 0.46 -8.70
CA HIS A 40 3.73 -0.95 -8.37
C HIS A 40 2.37 -1.44 -7.89
N ASN A 41 2.24 -2.75 -7.72
CA ASN A 41 0.98 -3.30 -7.23
C ASN A 41 1.27 -4.55 -6.40
N THR A 42 0.27 -5.00 -5.66
CA THR A 42 0.37 -6.29 -4.99
C THR A 42 -0.07 -7.39 -5.96
N ALA A 43 0.37 -8.60 -5.69
CA ALA A 43 0.00 -9.75 -6.51
C ALA A 43 -1.49 -10.07 -6.36
N ALA A 44 -2.01 -10.87 -7.28
CA ALA A 44 -3.38 -11.34 -7.18
C ALA A 44 -3.58 -12.03 -5.82
N GLY A 45 -4.67 -11.70 -5.16
CA GLY A 45 -4.98 -12.31 -3.86
C GLY A 45 -4.24 -11.71 -2.68
N VAL A 46 -3.51 -10.61 -2.87
CA VAL A 46 -2.69 -10.01 -1.80
C VAL A 46 -3.13 -8.58 -1.55
N PHE A 47 -3.50 -8.26 -0.32
CA PHE A 47 -3.73 -6.88 0.12
C PHE A 47 -2.45 -6.34 0.74
N GLY A 48 -2.11 -5.09 0.41
CA GLY A 48 -1.04 -4.37 1.08
C GLY A 48 -1.61 -3.50 2.18
N GLN A 49 -0.89 -3.39 3.29
CA GLN A 49 -1.29 -2.53 4.39
C GLN A 49 -0.09 -1.66 4.74
N LEU A 50 -0.21 -0.37 4.48
CA LEU A 50 0.85 0.60 4.75
C LEU A 50 0.61 1.20 6.13
N CYS A 51 1.47 0.88 7.07
CA CYS A 51 1.34 1.33 8.47
C CYS A 51 2.39 2.40 8.74
N VAL A 52 1.95 3.61 9.06
CA VAL A 52 2.83 4.75 9.26
C VAL A 52 3.07 4.96 10.74
N MET A 53 4.34 4.94 11.14
CA MET A 53 4.72 5.11 12.55
C MET A 53 5.11 6.54 12.87
N GLU A 54 5.73 7.24 11.92
CA GLU A 54 6.15 8.62 12.10
C GLU A 54 5.97 9.37 10.79
N GLY A 55 5.81 10.69 10.89
CA GLY A 55 5.65 11.53 9.71
C GLY A 55 4.38 11.22 8.95
N THR A 56 4.42 11.40 7.64
CA THR A 56 3.29 11.13 6.77
C THR A 56 3.75 10.39 5.53
N VAL A 57 2.85 9.56 5.00
CA VAL A 57 3.06 8.88 3.73
C VAL A 57 1.83 9.16 2.88
N THR A 58 2.04 9.64 1.67
CA THR A 58 0.94 9.88 0.75
C THR A 58 0.84 8.71 -0.22
N TYR A 59 -0.33 8.13 -0.29
CA TYR A 59 -0.63 7.01 -1.17
C TYR A 59 -1.38 7.53 -2.38
N TYR A 60 -0.85 7.22 -3.57
CA TYR A 60 -1.49 7.59 -4.83
C TYR A 60 -1.89 6.32 -5.56
N GLY A 61 -3.15 6.23 -5.96
CA GLY A 61 -3.65 5.09 -6.73
C GLY A 61 -3.96 5.48 -8.16
N PHE A 62 -3.79 4.54 -9.07
CA PHE A 62 -3.90 4.78 -10.52
C PHE A 62 -4.79 3.75 -11.17
N THR A 63 -5.44 4.14 -12.26
CA THR A 63 -6.31 3.23 -13.00
C THR A 63 -5.53 2.12 -13.69
N ASP A 64 -4.28 2.39 -14.10
CA ASP A 64 -3.43 1.36 -14.71
C ASP A 64 -1.97 1.75 -14.52
N GLU A 65 -1.06 0.88 -14.97
CA GLU A 65 0.36 1.07 -14.73
C GLU A 65 0.96 2.25 -15.48
N ASN A 66 0.29 2.76 -16.48
CA ASN A 66 0.81 3.87 -17.29
C ASN A 66 0.12 5.19 -17.01
N ALA A 67 -0.89 5.21 -16.18
CA ALA A 67 -1.59 6.44 -15.84
C ALA A 67 -0.67 7.39 -15.11
N THR A 68 -0.65 8.67 -15.51
CA THR A 68 0.19 9.66 -14.87
C THR A 68 -0.56 10.45 -13.81
N GLU A 69 -1.90 10.53 -13.94
CA GLU A 69 -2.73 11.24 -12.99
C GLU A 69 -3.35 10.24 -12.03
N PRO A 70 -3.18 10.44 -10.73
CA PRO A 70 -3.79 9.51 -9.77
C PRO A 70 -5.30 9.69 -9.73
N GLU A 71 -6.01 8.58 -9.54
CA GLU A 71 -7.46 8.65 -9.30
C GLU A 71 -7.74 8.75 -7.81
N ILE A 72 -6.77 8.39 -6.96
CA ILE A 72 -6.92 8.37 -5.51
C ILE A 72 -5.67 8.99 -4.90
N LYS A 73 -5.87 9.80 -3.87
CA LYS A 73 -4.77 10.34 -3.08
C LYS A 73 -5.18 10.30 -1.62
N VAL A 74 -4.43 9.57 -0.81
CA VAL A 74 -4.71 9.43 0.62
C VAL A 74 -3.46 9.79 1.40
N VAL A 75 -3.59 10.70 2.35
CA VAL A 75 -2.48 11.06 3.26
C VAL A 75 -2.63 10.21 4.51
N ILE A 76 -1.61 9.41 4.80
CA ILE A 76 -1.62 8.53 5.97
C ILE A 76 -0.75 9.16 7.04
N ASN A 77 -1.37 9.51 8.15
CA ASN A 77 -0.66 10.13 9.27
C ASN A 77 -0.09 9.09 10.22
N ALA A 78 0.87 9.51 11.03
CA ALA A 78 1.46 8.62 12.04
C ALA A 78 0.35 8.01 12.91
N GLY A 79 0.46 6.72 13.13
CA GLY A 79 -0.54 5.97 13.89
C GLY A 79 -1.67 5.41 13.06
N ALA A 80 -1.70 5.73 11.77
CA ALA A 80 -2.76 5.26 10.87
C ALA A 80 -2.21 4.31 9.84
N PHE A 81 -3.11 3.68 9.08
CA PHE A 81 -2.72 2.82 7.98
C PHE A 81 -3.73 2.97 6.84
N ALA A 82 -3.31 2.55 5.66
CA ALA A 82 -4.19 2.43 4.52
C ALA A 82 -4.00 1.05 3.90
N THR A 83 -5.05 0.54 3.25
CA THR A 83 -4.97 -0.75 2.59
C THR A 83 -4.99 -0.54 1.08
N SER A 84 -4.24 -1.38 0.39
CA SER A 84 -4.20 -1.36 -1.07
C SER A 84 -4.70 -2.71 -1.57
N PRO A 85 -5.76 -2.71 -2.40
CA PRO A 85 -6.33 -3.98 -2.85
C PRO A 85 -5.42 -4.71 -3.83
N PRO A 86 -5.67 -6.01 -4.05
CA PRO A 86 -4.84 -6.78 -4.98
C PRO A 86 -4.76 -6.14 -6.36
N GLN A 87 -3.57 -6.16 -6.92
CA GLN A 87 -3.30 -5.75 -8.30
C GLN A 87 -3.64 -4.29 -8.62
N TYR A 88 -3.77 -3.46 -7.60
CA TYR A 88 -4.09 -2.05 -7.81
C TYR A 88 -2.80 -1.24 -7.90
N TRP A 89 -2.61 -0.53 -9.00
CA TRP A 89 -1.39 0.24 -9.21
C TRP A 89 -1.36 1.46 -8.32
N HIS A 90 -0.23 1.64 -7.62
CA HIS A 90 -0.10 2.74 -6.68
C HIS A 90 1.37 3.07 -6.46
N ARG A 91 1.62 4.19 -5.80
CA ARG A 91 2.96 4.57 -5.35
C ARG A 91 2.84 5.35 -4.05
N ALA A 92 3.95 5.44 -3.35
CA ALA A 92 4.00 6.15 -2.08
C ALA A 92 4.96 7.33 -2.18
N GLU A 93 4.67 8.35 -1.38
CA GLU A 93 5.55 9.51 -1.25
C GLU A 93 5.73 9.75 0.24
N LEU A 94 6.98 9.83 0.69
CA LEU A 94 7.30 9.90 2.11
C LEU A 94 7.72 11.30 2.50
N SER A 95 7.23 11.80 3.64
CA SER A 95 7.79 13.00 4.24
C SER A 95 9.20 12.71 4.74
N ASP A 96 9.97 13.76 5.02
CA ASP A 96 11.38 13.60 5.42
C ASP A 96 11.52 12.78 6.70
N ASP A 97 10.54 12.87 7.59
CA ASP A 97 10.58 12.16 8.87
C ASP A 97 9.73 10.89 8.87
N ALA A 98 9.26 10.45 7.71
CA ALA A 98 8.35 9.30 7.65
C ALA A 98 9.04 8.00 8.04
N GLN A 99 8.28 7.16 8.71
CA GLN A 99 8.68 5.79 8.99
C GLN A 99 7.46 4.90 8.82
N LEU A 100 7.58 3.86 8.00
CA LEU A 100 6.45 2.98 7.73
C LEU A 100 6.93 1.55 7.53
N ASN A 101 6.00 0.61 7.69
CA ASN A 101 6.23 -0.75 7.20
C ASN A 101 5.00 -1.20 6.44
N ILE A 102 5.13 -2.28 5.71
CA ILE A 102 4.03 -2.81 4.90
C ILE A 102 3.82 -4.27 5.27
N ASN A 103 2.57 -4.60 5.54
CA ASN A 103 2.16 -5.97 5.78
C ASN A 103 1.40 -6.47 4.56
N PHE A 104 1.66 -7.71 4.16
CA PHE A 104 0.98 -8.33 3.02
C PHE A 104 0.06 -9.40 3.54
N TRP A 105 -1.23 -9.21 3.31
CA TRP A 105 -2.29 -10.07 3.83
C TRP A 105 -2.84 -10.97 2.73
N VAL A 106 -3.07 -12.22 3.06
CA VAL A 106 -3.54 -13.22 2.10
C VAL A 106 -4.57 -14.12 2.77
N ALA A 107 -5.37 -14.80 1.94
CA ALA A 107 -6.27 -15.82 2.44
C ALA A 107 -5.46 -16.95 3.07
N PRO A 108 -6.02 -17.66 4.05
CA PRO A 108 -5.26 -18.73 4.73
C PRO A 108 -4.74 -19.82 3.81
N ASP A 109 -5.39 -20.05 2.68
CA ASP A 109 -4.98 -21.07 1.71
C ASP A 109 -4.17 -20.53 0.54
N PHE A 110 -3.71 -19.30 0.64
CA PHE A 110 -2.91 -18.67 -0.43
C PHE A 110 -1.62 -19.47 -0.64
N SER A 111 -1.33 -19.81 -1.91
CA SER A 111 -0.15 -20.62 -2.23
C SER A 111 0.87 -19.89 -3.09
N GLY A 112 0.61 -18.63 -3.45
CA GLY A 112 1.56 -17.86 -4.24
C GLY A 112 2.80 -17.49 -3.45
N GLU A 113 3.88 -17.13 -4.15
CA GLU A 113 5.12 -16.74 -3.50
C GLU A 113 5.37 -15.24 -3.55
N LYS A 114 5.01 -14.61 -4.66
CA LYS A 114 5.23 -13.18 -4.80
C LYS A 114 4.08 -12.41 -4.18
N VAL A 115 4.42 -11.30 -3.51
CA VAL A 115 3.40 -10.47 -2.89
C VAL A 115 3.26 -9.12 -3.59
N TYR A 116 4.19 -8.74 -4.48
CA TYR A 116 4.04 -7.48 -5.23
C TYR A 116 4.77 -7.55 -6.56
N SER A 117 4.43 -6.61 -7.45
CA SER A 117 5.06 -6.45 -8.75
C SER A 117 5.35 -4.98 -9.00
N THR A 118 6.27 -4.72 -9.91
CA THR A 118 6.63 -3.36 -10.27
C THR A 118 6.50 -3.19 -11.78
N LYS A 119 6.33 -1.93 -12.18
CA LYS A 119 6.29 -1.59 -13.59
C LYS A 119 7.66 -1.80 -14.19
N LYS A 120 7.69 -2.39 -15.34
CA LYS A 120 8.95 -2.59 -16.05
C LYS A 120 9.32 -1.39 -16.88
#